data_59599e051bded7506ce21be5981a2b5a
#
_entry.id   59599e051bded7506ce21be5981a2b5a
#
_cell.length_a   1.000
_cell.length_b   1.000
_cell.length_c   1.000
_cell.angle_alpha   90.00
_cell.angle_beta   90.00
_cell.angle_gamma   90.00
#
_symmetry.space_group_name_H-M   'P 1'
#
loop_
_entity.id
_entity.type
_entity.pdbx_description
1 polymer ?
#
loop_
_entity_poly.entity_id
_entity_poly.type
_entity_poly.pdbx_seq_one_letter_code
_entity_poly.pdbx_strand_id
1 'polypeptide(L)'
;MQNVATGLQKLQDEANTQVKTCVDQINAYAEKIVALNKQIDTVEAYGGIANDLRDQRSLLIDELSQYCDVETKEIPPDNGVGENQFYVYINGGTLVDTYKVNALVTKQKDTYVNINDITGLYDVSWADGSTFNMHSTAIGGQLQSCIETRDGNNATNLHGTVDSIANDADGKLVLTVTGTNCNDVQVLNIPAHDGEITINNRTYAYDNFEVKVDAAGNFTYDFTLKGTTKAADAKALQIAVANGYTAQVGDSIDNRGVPYYMAQLNEFVRTFA
;
A
#
# COMPACT_ATOMS: atom_id res chain seq x y z
N MET A 1 19.15 -20.97 -13.89
CA MET A 1 18.57 -20.33 -12.69
C MET A 1 18.76 -18.82 -12.69
N GLN A 2 19.95 -18.27 -12.93
CA GLN A 2 20.15 -16.81 -13.02
C GLN A 2 19.19 -16.13 -14.00
N ASN A 3 18.94 -16.70 -15.18
CA ASN A 3 18.01 -16.15 -16.17
C ASN A 3 16.55 -16.06 -15.66
N VAL A 4 16.13 -17.03 -14.81
CA VAL A 4 14.78 -17.02 -14.22
C VAL A 4 14.67 -15.92 -13.16
N ALA A 5 15.66 -15.81 -12.28
CA ALA A 5 15.69 -14.75 -11.26
C ALA A 5 15.67 -13.35 -11.90
N THR A 6 16.53 -13.13 -12.91
CA THR A 6 16.54 -11.88 -13.67
C THR A 6 15.22 -11.62 -14.39
N GLY A 7 14.56 -12.66 -14.92
CA GLY A 7 13.24 -12.57 -15.54
C GLY A 7 12.17 -12.14 -14.56
N LEU A 8 12.17 -12.70 -13.33
CA LEU A 8 11.24 -12.33 -12.26
C LEU A 8 11.46 -10.89 -11.77
N GLN A 9 12.73 -10.47 -11.59
CA GLN A 9 13.04 -9.08 -11.25
C GLN A 9 12.56 -8.09 -12.31
N LYS A 10 12.72 -8.45 -13.59
CA LYS A 10 12.23 -7.64 -14.69
C LYS A 10 10.70 -7.55 -14.70
N LEU A 11 10.01 -8.65 -14.43
CA LEU A 11 8.55 -8.66 -14.30
C LEU A 11 8.07 -7.78 -13.13
N GLN A 12 8.81 -7.78 -12.02
CA GLN A 12 8.52 -6.90 -10.88
C GLN A 12 8.69 -5.42 -11.26
N ASP A 13 9.74 -5.07 -12.00
CA ASP A 13 9.99 -3.72 -12.50
C ASP A 13 8.93 -3.26 -13.51
N GLU A 14 8.51 -4.15 -14.41
CA GLU A 14 7.41 -3.90 -15.35
C GLU A 14 6.09 -3.63 -14.60
N ALA A 15 5.76 -4.46 -13.62
CA ALA A 15 4.57 -4.27 -12.76
C ALA A 15 4.66 -2.96 -11.96
N ASN A 16 5.83 -2.62 -11.42
CA ASN A 16 6.09 -1.35 -10.73
C ASN A 16 5.86 -0.13 -11.65
N THR A 17 6.34 -0.21 -12.88
CA THR A 17 6.10 0.84 -13.89
C THR A 17 4.63 0.96 -14.24
N GLN A 18 3.90 -0.17 -14.31
CA GLN A 18 2.46 -0.17 -14.57
C GLN A 18 1.66 0.44 -13.42
N VAL A 19 2.06 0.23 -12.16
CA VAL A 19 1.45 0.92 -10.99
C VAL A 19 1.51 2.43 -11.19
N LYS A 20 2.68 2.96 -11.54
CA LYS A 20 2.82 4.40 -11.82
C LYS A 20 1.92 4.84 -12.98
N THR A 21 1.89 4.09 -14.07
CA THR A 21 1.07 4.40 -15.24
C THR A 21 -0.43 4.40 -14.88
N CYS A 22 -0.90 3.44 -14.09
CA CYS A 22 -2.29 3.40 -13.62
C CYS A 22 -2.63 4.65 -12.78
N VAL A 23 -1.74 5.04 -11.86
CA VAL A 23 -1.92 6.26 -11.05
C VAL A 23 -2.00 7.51 -11.93
N ASP A 24 -1.11 7.64 -12.91
CA ASP A 24 -1.11 8.77 -13.85
C ASP A 24 -2.43 8.82 -14.66
N GLN A 25 -2.96 7.66 -15.09
CA GLN A 25 -4.25 7.58 -15.79
C GLN A 25 -5.44 7.93 -14.88
N ILE A 26 -5.47 7.40 -13.65
CA ILE A 26 -6.52 7.72 -12.66
C ILE A 26 -6.59 9.24 -12.46
N ASN A 27 -5.44 9.89 -12.26
CA ASN A 27 -5.38 11.34 -12.10
C ASN A 27 -5.88 12.09 -13.36
N ALA A 28 -5.49 11.63 -14.56
CA ALA A 28 -5.94 12.24 -15.80
C ALA A 28 -7.46 12.12 -16.01
N TYR A 29 -8.07 10.99 -15.64
CA TYR A 29 -9.53 10.86 -15.66
C TYR A 29 -10.20 11.75 -14.63
N ALA A 30 -9.65 11.87 -13.41
CA ALA A 30 -10.17 12.76 -12.39
C ALA A 30 -10.19 14.23 -12.85
N GLU A 31 -9.13 14.70 -13.52
CA GLU A 31 -9.07 16.06 -14.08
C GLU A 31 -10.12 16.29 -15.18
N LYS A 32 -10.32 15.30 -16.07
CA LYS A 32 -11.35 15.37 -17.11
C LYS A 32 -12.75 15.42 -16.52
N ILE A 33 -13.03 14.62 -15.47
CA ILE A 33 -14.33 14.61 -14.76
C ILE A 33 -14.58 15.99 -14.14
N VAL A 34 -13.59 16.59 -13.47
CA VAL A 34 -13.70 17.95 -12.92
C VAL A 34 -13.98 18.98 -14.01
N ALA A 35 -13.33 18.86 -15.17
CA ALA A 35 -13.60 19.77 -16.30
C ALA A 35 -15.03 19.65 -16.80
N LEU A 36 -15.59 18.43 -16.89
CA LEU A 36 -16.99 18.19 -17.27
C LEU A 36 -17.95 18.71 -16.20
N ASN A 37 -17.67 18.53 -14.91
CA ASN A 37 -18.50 19.08 -13.84
C ASN A 37 -18.67 20.59 -14.00
N LYS A 38 -17.57 21.32 -14.23
CA LYS A 38 -17.61 22.77 -14.46
C LYS A 38 -18.45 23.17 -15.70
N GLN A 39 -18.41 22.37 -16.77
CA GLN A 39 -19.20 22.61 -17.98
C GLN A 39 -20.68 22.33 -17.73
N ILE A 40 -21.01 21.23 -17.02
CA ILE A 40 -22.38 20.87 -16.64
C ILE A 40 -22.99 22.01 -15.84
N ASP A 41 -22.30 22.47 -14.80
CA ASP A 41 -22.79 23.55 -13.93
C ASP A 41 -22.97 24.86 -14.70
N THR A 42 -22.08 25.18 -15.64
CA THR A 42 -22.22 26.35 -16.50
C THR A 42 -23.51 26.27 -17.33
N VAL A 43 -23.80 25.13 -17.94
CA VAL A 43 -25.02 24.94 -18.76
C VAL A 43 -26.28 25.00 -17.89
N GLU A 44 -26.26 24.33 -16.73
CA GLU A 44 -27.42 24.23 -15.84
C GLU A 44 -27.71 25.54 -15.09
N ALA A 45 -26.68 26.33 -14.76
CA ALA A 45 -26.85 27.68 -14.19
C ALA A 45 -27.61 28.64 -15.13
N TYR A 46 -27.53 28.45 -16.44
CA TYR A 46 -28.31 29.20 -17.43
C TYR A 46 -29.66 28.56 -17.77
N GLY A 47 -30.10 27.54 -17.03
CA GLY A 47 -31.36 26.82 -17.21
C GLY A 47 -31.37 25.81 -18.37
N GLY A 48 -30.20 25.45 -18.86
CA GLY A 48 -30.05 24.37 -19.83
C GLY A 48 -30.09 23.01 -19.16
N ILE A 49 -30.16 21.94 -19.98
CA ILE A 49 -30.04 20.53 -19.52
C ILE A 49 -28.79 19.99 -20.14
N ALA A 50 -27.81 19.56 -19.32
CA ALA A 50 -26.48 19.13 -19.74
C ALA A 50 -26.39 17.61 -19.99
N ASN A 51 -27.40 16.96 -20.60
CA ASN A 51 -27.44 15.51 -20.75
C ASN A 51 -26.20 14.95 -21.46
N ASP A 52 -25.79 15.52 -22.58
CA ASP A 52 -24.63 15.05 -23.35
C ASP A 52 -23.33 15.13 -22.54
N LEU A 53 -23.17 16.14 -21.69
CA LEU A 53 -22.01 16.28 -20.82
C LEU A 53 -22.05 15.28 -19.66
N ARG A 54 -23.25 14.99 -19.14
CA ARG A 54 -23.46 13.96 -18.12
C ARG A 54 -23.18 12.56 -18.68
N ASP A 55 -23.57 12.29 -19.92
CA ASP A 55 -23.25 11.02 -20.61
C ASP A 55 -21.74 10.88 -20.85
N GLN A 56 -21.07 11.96 -21.26
CA GLN A 56 -19.61 11.98 -21.37
C GLN A 56 -18.92 11.75 -20.02
N ARG A 57 -19.41 12.34 -18.93
CA ARG A 57 -18.91 12.11 -17.58
C ARG A 57 -19.07 10.65 -17.17
N SER A 58 -20.22 10.07 -17.44
CA SER A 58 -20.49 8.65 -17.16
C SER A 58 -19.53 7.74 -17.92
N LEU A 59 -19.25 8.03 -19.18
CA LEU A 59 -18.26 7.30 -19.97
C LEU A 59 -16.85 7.37 -19.36
N LEU A 60 -16.43 8.55 -18.90
CA LEU A 60 -15.12 8.71 -18.23
C LEU A 60 -15.06 7.90 -16.92
N ILE A 61 -16.16 7.79 -16.20
CA ILE A 61 -16.27 6.98 -14.99
C ILE A 61 -16.16 5.48 -15.33
N ASP A 62 -16.82 5.03 -16.39
CA ASP A 62 -16.71 3.65 -16.89
C ASP A 62 -15.28 3.31 -17.34
N GLU A 63 -14.59 4.25 -18.00
CA GLU A 63 -13.19 4.10 -18.38
C GLU A 63 -12.25 4.09 -17.14
N LEU A 64 -12.52 4.94 -16.14
CA LEU A 64 -11.79 4.98 -14.87
C LEU A 64 -11.95 3.65 -14.10
N SER A 65 -13.14 3.04 -14.16
CA SER A 65 -13.44 1.78 -13.47
C SER A 65 -12.59 0.59 -13.95
N GLN A 66 -11.94 0.70 -15.11
CA GLN A 66 -10.98 -0.31 -15.57
C GLN A 66 -9.68 -0.28 -14.73
N TYR A 67 -9.33 0.86 -14.18
CA TYR A 67 -8.11 1.06 -13.39
C TYR A 67 -8.30 0.80 -11.90
N CYS A 68 -9.47 1.13 -11.36
CA CYS A 68 -9.80 0.95 -9.94
C CYS A 68 -11.31 0.90 -9.72
N ASP A 69 -11.74 0.35 -8.58
CA ASP A 69 -13.14 0.40 -8.18
C ASP A 69 -13.55 1.84 -7.85
N VAL A 70 -14.66 2.28 -8.46
CA VAL A 70 -15.13 3.67 -8.40
C VAL A 70 -16.52 3.73 -7.78
N GLU A 71 -16.67 4.55 -6.75
CA GLU A 71 -17.96 4.91 -6.20
C GLU A 71 -18.25 6.38 -6.50
N THR A 72 -19.46 6.69 -6.96
CA THR A 72 -19.88 8.05 -7.26
C THR A 72 -21.07 8.46 -6.43
N LYS A 73 -21.11 9.75 -6.04
CA LYS A 73 -22.23 10.32 -5.30
C LYS A 73 -22.56 11.71 -5.83
N GLU A 74 -23.79 11.92 -6.21
CA GLU A 74 -24.31 13.25 -6.57
C GLU A 74 -25.27 13.74 -5.48
N ILE A 75 -25.02 14.94 -4.96
CA ILE A 75 -25.79 15.56 -3.88
C ILE A 75 -26.43 16.82 -4.43
N PRO A 76 -27.78 16.89 -4.52
CA PRO A 76 -28.47 18.11 -4.90
C PRO A 76 -28.34 19.17 -3.81
N PRO A 77 -28.42 20.46 -4.16
CA PRO A 77 -28.39 21.56 -3.19
C PRO A 77 -29.57 21.49 -2.21
N ASP A 78 -29.28 21.75 -0.93
CA ASP A 78 -30.25 21.60 0.17
C ASP A 78 -31.55 22.40 -0.03
N ASN A 79 -31.50 23.53 -0.72
CA ASN A 79 -32.66 24.42 -0.95
C ASN A 79 -33.23 24.33 -2.38
N GLY A 80 -32.78 23.36 -3.18
CA GLY A 80 -33.17 23.25 -4.59
C GLY A 80 -32.69 24.41 -5.47
N VAL A 81 -31.81 25.25 -4.94
CA VAL A 81 -31.19 26.36 -5.67
C VAL A 81 -29.69 26.25 -5.54
N GLY A 82 -29.00 26.08 -6.66
CA GLY A 82 -27.55 25.91 -6.71
C GLY A 82 -27.16 24.70 -7.56
N GLU A 83 -25.89 24.37 -7.54
CA GLU A 83 -25.30 23.31 -8.35
C GLU A 83 -25.29 22.00 -7.58
N ASN A 84 -25.41 20.89 -8.31
CA ASN A 84 -25.24 19.56 -7.73
C ASN A 84 -23.77 19.33 -7.40
N GLN A 85 -23.48 18.84 -6.20
CA GLN A 85 -22.14 18.39 -5.85
C GLN A 85 -21.92 16.97 -6.36
N PHE A 86 -20.82 16.74 -7.07
CA PHE A 86 -20.48 15.44 -7.62
C PHE A 86 -19.16 14.92 -7.06
N TYR A 87 -19.22 13.80 -6.38
CA TYR A 87 -18.07 13.16 -5.74
C TYR A 87 -17.71 11.85 -6.44
N VAL A 88 -16.40 11.59 -6.53
CA VAL A 88 -15.84 10.30 -6.95
C VAL A 88 -14.94 9.80 -5.85
N TYR A 89 -15.20 8.58 -5.40
CA TYR A 89 -14.42 7.91 -4.37
C TYR A 89 -13.71 6.70 -4.96
N ILE A 90 -12.48 6.46 -4.51
CA ILE A 90 -11.70 5.25 -4.78
C ILE A 90 -11.04 4.80 -3.49
N ASN A 91 -11.00 3.49 -3.22
CA ASN A 91 -10.36 2.91 -2.02
C ASN A 91 -10.75 3.63 -0.71
N GLY A 92 -12.00 4.05 -0.59
CA GLY A 92 -12.53 4.76 0.57
C GLY A 92 -12.09 6.23 0.71
N GLY A 93 -11.29 6.76 -0.22
CA GLY A 93 -10.86 8.16 -0.25
C GLY A 93 -11.53 8.95 -1.37
N THR A 94 -11.66 10.27 -1.20
CA THR A 94 -12.24 11.17 -2.21
C THR A 94 -11.19 11.50 -3.26
N LEU A 95 -11.41 11.08 -4.51
CA LEU A 95 -10.60 11.43 -5.66
C LEU A 95 -11.04 12.78 -6.28
N VAL A 96 -12.36 12.95 -6.45
CA VAL A 96 -12.97 14.17 -6.99
C VAL A 96 -13.96 14.72 -6.00
N ASP A 97 -13.80 15.98 -5.63
CA ASP A 97 -14.75 16.79 -4.87
C ASP A 97 -15.24 17.91 -5.79
N THR A 98 -16.31 17.62 -6.52
CA THR A 98 -16.98 18.48 -7.50
C THR A 98 -16.02 19.18 -8.46
N TYR A 99 -15.24 20.17 -7.99
CA TYR A 99 -14.31 21.00 -8.78
C TYR A 99 -12.85 20.81 -8.44
N LYS A 100 -12.54 19.91 -7.48
CA LYS A 100 -11.18 19.67 -7.01
C LYS A 100 -10.81 18.21 -7.20
N VAL A 101 -9.57 17.97 -7.56
CA VAL A 101 -8.97 16.65 -7.55
C VAL A 101 -8.06 16.51 -6.34
N ASN A 102 -8.25 15.47 -5.55
CA ASN A 102 -7.23 14.99 -4.61
C ASN A 102 -6.45 13.89 -5.33
N ALA A 103 -5.37 14.26 -6.00
CA ALA A 103 -4.62 13.37 -6.85
C ALA A 103 -3.88 12.29 -6.05
N LEU A 104 -3.62 11.16 -6.68
CA LEU A 104 -2.67 10.16 -6.18
C LEU A 104 -1.25 10.56 -6.57
N VAL A 105 -0.30 10.34 -5.67
CA VAL A 105 1.12 10.63 -5.86
C VAL A 105 1.92 9.35 -5.71
N THR A 106 2.83 9.10 -6.64
CA THR A 106 3.79 7.99 -6.57
C THR A 106 5.15 8.48 -6.07
N LYS A 107 5.70 7.80 -5.06
CA LYS A 107 7.03 8.06 -4.52
C LYS A 107 7.82 6.75 -4.47
N GLN A 108 9.08 6.77 -4.86
CA GLN A 108 9.95 5.60 -4.69
C GLN A 108 10.24 5.37 -3.21
N LYS A 109 10.13 4.10 -2.77
CA LYS A 109 10.48 3.66 -1.43
C LYS A 109 11.98 3.47 -1.30
N ASP A 110 12.49 3.84 -0.11
CA ASP A 110 13.86 3.53 0.33
C ASP A 110 13.90 2.22 1.16
N THR A 111 12.74 1.55 1.27
CA THR A 111 12.53 0.35 2.08
C THR A 111 12.07 -0.81 1.21
N TYR A 112 12.27 -2.03 1.70
CA TYR A 112 11.89 -3.27 1.03
C TYR A 112 10.79 -3.96 1.81
N VAL A 113 9.87 -4.62 1.11
CA VAL A 113 8.81 -5.43 1.70
C VAL A 113 9.22 -6.90 1.76
N ASN A 114 9.88 -7.39 0.70
CA ASN A 114 10.38 -8.76 0.60
C ASN A 114 11.89 -8.78 0.39
N ILE A 115 12.53 -9.89 0.78
CA ILE A 115 13.99 -10.04 0.76
C ILE A 115 14.63 -9.88 -0.63
N ASN A 116 13.86 -10.15 -1.68
CA ASN A 116 14.35 -10.15 -3.08
C ASN A 116 13.78 -9.01 -3.91
N ASP A 117 13.12 -8.04 -3.28
CA ASP A 117 12.55 -6.90 -3.98
C ASP A 117 13.63 -6.08 -4.68
N ILE A 118 13.29 -5.54 -5.84
CA ILE A 118 14.12 -4.55 -6.52
C ILE A 118 14.08 -3.21 -5.79
N THR A 119 15.09 -2.39 -5.99
CA THR A 119 15.13 -1.02 -5.47
C THR A 119 14.14 -0.10 -6.19
N GLY A 120 13.58 0.88 -5.47
CA GLY A 120 12.79 1.95 -6.08
C GLY A 120 11.36 1.55 -6.44
N LEU A 121 10.76 0.60 -5.71
CA LEU A 121 9.33 0.32 -5.81
C LEU A 121 8.53 1.57 -5.45
N TYR A 122 7.46 1.84 -6.22
CA TYR A 122 6.59 2.98 -5.96
C TYR A 122 5.63 2.73 -4.82
N ASP A 123 5.61 3.64 -3.88
CA ASP A 123 4.52 3.82 -2.92
C ASP A 123 3.49 4.78 -3.47
N VAL A 124 2.23 4.58 -3.15
CA VAL A 124 1.12 5.44 -3.56
C VAL A 124 0.53 6.12 -2.33
N SER A 125 0.36 7.42 -2.40
CA SER A 125 -0.28 8.22 -1.35
C SER A 125 -1.21 9.27 -1.97
N TRP A 126 -2.09 9.85 -1.16
CA TRP A 126 -2.87 10.99 -1.59
C TRP A 126 -2.01 12.26 -1.59
N ALA A 127 -2.33 13.21 -2.46
CA ALA A 127 -1.61 14.49 -2.55
C ALA A 127 -1.73 15.35 -1.28
N ASP A 128 -2.75 15.14 -0.47
CA ASP A 128 -2.93 15.77 0.84
C ASP A 128 -2.04 15.17 1.93
N GLY A 129 -1.27 14.12 1.61
CA GLY A 129 -0.39 13.41 2.53
C GLY A 129 -1.08 12.32 3.34
N SER A 130 -2.35 12.04 3.11
CA SER A 130 -3.02 10.91 3.72
C SER A 130 -2.59 9.57 3.08
N THR A 131 -2.71 8.49 3.84
CA THR A 131 -2.28 7.16 3.41
C THR A 131 -3.26 6.58 2.40
N PHE A 132 -2.75 6.09 1.28
CA PHE A 132 -3.47 5.22 0.36
C PHE A 132 -3.13 3.77 0.69
N ASN A 133 -4.09 2.99 1.19
CA ASN A 133 -3.84 1.59 1.51
C ASN A 133 -3.72 0.77 0.23
N MET A 134 -2.49 0.49 -0.20
CA MET A 134 -2.18 -0.24 -1.44
C MET A 134 -2.62 -1.71 -1.42
N HIS A 135 -2.87 -2.29 -0.25
CA HIS A 135 -3.24 -3.70 -0.08
C HIS A 135 -4.71 -3.88 0.30
N SER A 136 -5.51 -2.83 0.11
CA SER A 136 -6.97 -2.90 0.29
C SER A 136 -7.62 -3.65 -0.87
N THR A 137 -8.54 -4.54 -0.55
CA THR A 137 -9.40 -5.21 -1.56
C THR A 137 -10.37 -4.26 -2.25
N ALA A 138 -10.53 -3.03 -1.74
CA ALA A 138 -11.39 -2.00 -2.30
C ALA A 138 -10.73 -1.18 -3.42
N ILE A 139 -9.49 -1.48 -3.81
CA ILE A 139 -8.83 -0.81 -4.93
C ILE A 139 -9.43 -1.26 -6.24
N GLY A 140 -9.55 -2.57 -6.44
CA GLY A 140 -10.07 -3.18 -7.67
C GLY A 140 -9.23 -2.89 -8.93
N GLY A 141 -9.74 -3.35 -10.05
CA GLY A 141 -9.24 -3.01 -11.38
C GLY A 141 -7.77 -3.37 -11.68
N GLN A 142 -7.21 -2.65 -12.64
CA GLN A 142 -5.84 -2.90 -13.11
C GLN A 142 -4.80 -2.51 -12.05
N LEU A 143 -5.04 -1.47 -11.27
CA LEU A 143 -4.10 -1.01 -10.24
C LEU A 143 -3.87 -2.09 -9.19
N GLN A 144 -4.94 -2.71 -8.67
CA GLN A 144 -4.82 -3.80 -7.72
C GLN A 144 -4.04 -4.98 -8.31
N SER A 145 -4.36 -5.39 -9.53
CA SER A 145 -3.66 -6.50 -10.21
C SER A 145 -2.16 -6.24 -10.37
N CYS A 146 -1.76 -5.00 -10.69
CA CYS A 146 -0.35 -4.61 -10.80
C CYS A 146 0.36 -4.65 -9.44
N ILE A 147 -0.29 -4.15 -8.37
CA ILE A 147 0.25 -4.18 -7.01
C ILE A 147 0.40 -5.63 -6.53
N GLU A 148 -0.62 -6.47 -6.69
CA GLU A 148 -0.58 -7.87 -6.31
C GLU A 148 0.48 -8.67 -7.07
N THR A 149 0.67 -8.39 -8.36
CA THR A 149 1.73 -9.01 -9.16
C THR A 149 3.11 -8.60 -8.67
N ARG A 150 3.29 -7.33 -8.34
CA ARG A 150 4.56 -6.75 -7.92
C ARG A 150 4.97 -7.18 -6.52
N ASP A 151 4.05 -7.03 -5.56
CA ASP A 151 4.33 -7.19 -4.14
C ASP A 151 4.01 -8.61 -3.66
N GLY A 152 2.90 -9.17 -4.08
CA GLY A 152 2.47 -10.52 -3.74
C GLY A 152 2.51 -10.82 -2.27
N ASN A 153 1.86 -11.93 -1.89
CA ASN A 153 1.98 -12.47 -0.55
C ASN A 153 2.64 -13.84 -0.61
N ASN A 154 3.48 -14.17 0.36
CA ASN A 154 3.88 -15.54 0.58
C ASN A 154 3.57 -15.96 2.02
N ALA A 155 3.34 -17.25 2.22
CA ALA A 155 3.05 -17.83 3.53
C ALA A 155 4.22 -17.72 4.53
N THR A 156 5.37 -17.21 4.10
CA THR A 156 6.59 -17.04 4.89
C THR A 156 6.78 -15.64 5.44
N ASN A 157 5.78 -14.76 5.29
CA ASN A 157 5.75 -13.46 5.97
C ASN A 157 5.66 -13.65 7.49
N LEU A 158 6.30 -12.77 8.24
CA LEU A 158 6.32 -12.83 9.70
C LEU A 158 5.07 -12.17 10.27
N HIS A 159 4.38 -12.89 11.15
CA HIS A 159 3.40 -12.29 12.06
C HIS A 159 3.72 -12.72 13.50
N GLY A 160 3.47 -11.85 14.45
CA GLY A 160 3.66 -12.11 15.86
C GLY A 160 2.96 -11.07 16.72
N THR A 161 3.16 -11.15 18.02
CA THR A 161 2.60 -10.20 18.98
C THR A 161 3.68 -9.25 19.46
N VAL A 162 3.37 -7.95 19.50
CA VAL A 162 4.26 -6.94 20.09
C VAL A 162 4.33 -7.20 21.60
N ASP A 163 5.52 -7.52 22.08
CA ASP A 163 5.78 -7.86 23.48
C ASP A 163 6.34 -6.66 24.26
N SER A 164 7.38 -6.03 23.73
CA SER A 164 8.05 -4.92 24.41
C SER A 164 8.68 -3.94 23.44
N ILE A 165 9.00 -2.75 23.95
CA ILE A 165 9.82 -1.74 23.29
C ILE A 165 10.89 -1.26 24.28
N ALA A 166 12.11 -1.10 23.79
CA ALA A 166 13.24 -0.60 24.55
C ALA A 166 14.12 0.29 23.68
N ASN A 167 14.99 1.08 24.28
CA ASN A 167 16.04 1.75 23.53
C ASN A 167 17.31 0.90 23.58
N ASP A 168 18.01 0.81 22.44
CA ASP A 168 19.36 0.23 22.40
C ASP A 168 20.42 1.18 22.99
N ALA A 169 21.69 0.78 22.92
CA ALA A 169 22.81 1.56 23.41
C ALA A 169 23.00 2.89 22.65
N ASP A 170 22.54 2.96 21.41
CA ASP A 170 22.60 4.14 20.53
C ASP A 170 21.34 5.02 20.63
N GLY A 171 20.38 4.64 21.49
CA GLY A 171 19.13 5.35 21.70
C GLY A 171 18.08 5.11 20.61
N LYS A 172 18.30 4.12 19.72
CA LYS A 172 17.30 3.69 18.76
C LYS A 172 16.24 2.81 19.43
N LEU A 173 15.03 2.90 18.94
CA LEU A 173 13.92 2.11 19.45
C LEU A 173 13.99 0.68 18.91
N VAL A 174 14.01 -0.31 19.80
CA VAL A 174 13.95 -1.73 19.48
C VAL A 174 12.56 -2.26 19.85
N LEU A 175 11.91 -2.87 18.89
CA LEU A 175 10.60 -3.50 19.02
C LEU A 175 10.77 -5.01 19.11
N THR A 176 10.33 -5.62 20.19
CA THR A 176 10.37 -7.07 20.39
C THR A 176 9.03 -7.69 19.98
N VAL A 177 9.09 -8.70 19.11
CA VAL A 177 7.93 -9.47 18.62
C VAL A 177 8.09 -10.93 19.03
N THR A 178 7.07 -11.48 19.68
CA THR A 178 7.01 -12.86 20.19
C THR A 178 5.80 -13.62 19.64
N GLY A 179 5.72 -14.93 19.91
CA GLY A 179 4.61 -15.76 19.44
C GLY A 179 4.50 -15.79 17.91
N THR A 180 5.63 -15.81 17.24
CA THR A 180 5.69 -15.68 15.79
C THR A 180 5.30 -16.97 15.08
N ASN A 181 4.77 -16.85 13.86
CA ASN A 181 4.40 -17.96 12.98
C ASN A 181 5.60 -18.67 12.34
N CYS A 182 6.82 -18.13 12.47
CA CYS A 182 8.00 -18.66 11.83
C CYS A 182 9.06 -19.08 12.84
N ASN A 183 9.45 -20.37 12.77
CA ASN A 183 10.49 -20.99 13.59
C ASN A 183 11.73 -21.36 12.78
N ASP A 184 11.85 -20.92 11.55
CA ASP A 184 13.00 -21.12 10.69
C ASP A 184 13.31 -19.82 9.90
N VAL A 185 14.41 -19.18 10.29
CA VAL A 185 14.86 -17.91 9.68
C VAL A 185 15.23 -18.10 8.19
N GLN A 186 15.57 -19.33 7.78
CA GLN A 186 15.99 -19.58 6.39
C GLN A 186 14.81 -19.55 5.40
N VAL A 187 13.58 -19.79 5.88
CA VAL A 187 12.38 -19.74 5.04
C VAL A 187 11.65 -18.39 5.11
N LEU A 188 12.09 -17.49 6.00
CA LEU A 188 11.51 -16.13 6.07
C LEU A 188 11.79 -15.35 4.78
N ASN A 189 10.75 -14.70 4.27
CA ASN A 189 10.84 -13.79 3.13
C ASN A 189 10.73 -12.32 3.56
N ILE A 190 11.44 -11.95 4.63
CA ILE A 190 11.47 -10.58 5.11
C ILE A 190 12.86 -9.98 4.90
N PRO A 191 12.97 -8.69 4.59
CA PRO A 191 14.26 -8.01 4.41
C PRO A 191 15.07 -8.04 5.70
N ALA A 192 16.34 -8.42 5.62
CA ALA A 192 17.26 -8.39 6.77
C ALA A 192 17.60 -6.94 7.17
N HIS A 193 17.56 -6.01 6.20
CA HIS A 193 17.87 -4.59 6.37
C HIS A 193 16.87 -3.74 5.59
N ASP A 194 16.64 -2.53 6.08
CA ASP A 194 15.82 -1.53 5.38
C ASP A 194 14.39 -1.99 5.05
N GLY A 195 13.80 -2.77 5.96
CA GLY A 195 12.45 -3.29 5.80
C GLY A 195 11.36 -2.44 6.47
N GLU A 196 10.13 -2.92 6.37
CA GLU A 196 8.95 -2.31 6.98
C GLU A 196 8.22 -3.31 7.88
N ILE A 197 7.77 -2.86 9.04
CA ILE A 197 6.91 -3.61 9.96
C ILE A 197 5.62 -2.85 10.19
N THR A 198 4.48 -3.53 10.03
CA THR A 198 3.15 -2.95 10.22
C THR A 198 2.57 -3.40 11.56
N ILE A 199 2.08 -2.46 12.35
CA ILE A 199 1.43 -2.68 13.64
C ILE A 199 0.12 -1.92 13.65
N ASN A 200 -0.99 -2.63 13.70
CA ASN A 200 -2.33 -2.05 13.75
C ASN A 200 -2.51 -0.86 12.77
N ASN A 201 -2.37 -1.09 11.48
CA ASN A 201 -2.52 -0.12 10.38
C ASN A 201 -1.47 1.04 10.36
N ARG A 202 -0.39 0.93 11.12
CA ARG A 202 0.75 1.84 11.04
C ARG A 202 1.99 1.08 10.62
N THR A 203 2.69 1.62 9.63
CA THR A 203 3.94 1.05 9.12
C THR A 203 5.12 1.82 9.69
N TYR A 204 6.13 1.08 10.15
CA TYR A 204 7.37 1.58 10.70
C TYR A 204 8.53 0.98 9.91
N ALA A 205 9.45 1.82 9.46
CA ALA A 205 10.68 1.34 8.84
C ALA A 205 11.65 0.84 9.92
N TYR A 206 12.34 -0.28 9.64
CA TYR A 206 13.40 -0.79 10.50
C TYR A 206 14.75 -0.84 9.76
N ASP A 207 15.85 -0.68 10.51
CA ASP A 207 17.21 -0.78 9.97
C ASP A 207 17.63 -2.24 9.78
N ASN A 208 17.38 -3.08 10.81
CA ASN A 208 17.68 -4.50 10.85
C ASN A 208 16.81 -5.20 11.88
N PHE A 209 16.91 -6.52 11.95
CA PHE A 209 16.36 -7.30 13.03
C PHE A 209 17.35 -8.36 13.53
N GLU A 210 17.21 -8.75 14.79
CA GLU A 210 17.91 -9.85 15.41
C GLU A 210 16.93 -10.94 15.84
N VAL A 211 17.36 -12.19 15.75
CA VAL A 211 16.55 -13.34 16.19
C VAL A 211 17.17 -13.96 17.41
N LYS A 212 16.37 -14.14 18.45
CA LYS A 212 16.75 -14.84 19.68
C LYS A 212 15.89 -16.08 19.82
N VAL A 213 16.51 -17.17 20.26
CA VAL A 213 15.83 -18.43 20.52
C VAL A 213 16.02 -18.76 22.00
N ASP A 214 14.92 -18.97 22.70
CA ASP A 214 14.96 -19.34 24.12
C ASP A 214 15.28 -20.85 24.31
N ALA A 215 15.49 -21.27 25.57
CA ALA A 215 15.78 -22.66 25.89
C ALA A 215 14.62 -23.62 25.56
N ALA A 216 13.41 -23.13 25.38
CA ALA A 216 12.23 -23.90 24.97
C ALA A 216 12.05 -23.96 23.45
N GLY A 217 12.92 -23.28 22.68
CA GLY A 217 12.86 -23.22 21.22
C GLY A 217 11.90 -22.17 20.65
N ASN A 218 11.44 -21.21 21.47
CA ASN A 218 10.61 -20.14 20.97
C ASN A 218 11.46 -19.04 20.33
N PHE A 219 11.00 -18.53 19.21
CA PHE A 219 11.65 -17.48 18.45
C PHE A 219 11.12 -16.11 18.86
N THR A 220 12.05 -15.20 19.09
CA THR A 220 11.79 -13.79 19.37
C THR A 220 12.53 -12.94 18.36
N TYR A 221 11.87 -11.93 17.82
CA TYR A 221 12.41 -11.02 16.81
C TYR A 221 12.50 -9.62 17.37
N ASP A 222 13.72 -9.07 17.40
CA ASP A 222 13.99 -7.70 17.84
C ASP A 222 14.27 -6.81 16.63
N PHE A 223 13.33 -5.94 16.29
CA PHE A 223 13.45 -5.01 15.17
C PHE A 223 13.98 -3.66 15.64
N THR A 224 15.12 -3.21 15.10
CA THR A 224 15.66 -1.86 15.34
C THR A 224 15.00 -0.88 14.38
N LEU A 225 14.15 0.02 14.90
CA LEU A 225 13.40 0.96 14.08
C LEU A 225 14.28 2.08 13.54
N LYS A 226 14.02 2.51 12.28
CA LYS A 226 14.72 3.61 11.63
C LYS A 226 14.39 4.96 12.26
N GLY A 227 15.44 5.75 12.47
CA GLY A 227 15.35 7.15 12.88
C GLY A 227 14.94 7.36 14.33
N THR A 228 14.86 8.63 14.72
CA THR A 228 14.28 9.03 16.00
C THR A 228 12.77 9.00 15.87
N THR A 229 12.16 8.02 16.51
CA THR A 229 10.71 7.87 16.52
C THR A 229 10.05 9.13 17.09
N LYS A 230 9.14 9.74 16.34
CA LYS A 230 8.39 10.89 16.85
C LYS A 230 7.67 10.50 18.16
N ALA A 231 7.52 11.42 19.09
CA ALA A 231 6.87 11.16 20.39
C ALA A 231 5.45 10.52 20.22
N ALA A 232 4.73 10.87 19.14
CA ALA A 232 3.43 10.28 18.83
C ALA A 232 3.54 8.80 18.44
N ASP A 233 4.59 8.40 17.73
CA ASP A 233 4.82 7.02 17.32
C ASP A 233 5.29 6.18 18.50
N ALA A 234 6.16 6.71 19.36
CA ALA A 234 6.56 6.04 20.60
C ALA A 234 5.35 5.75 21.50
N LYS A 235 4.41 6.70 21.63
CA LYS A 235 3.18 6.51 22.37
C LYS A 235 2.28 5.46 21.74
N ALA A 236 2.16 5.43 20.41
CA ALA A 236 1.38 4.43 19.69
C ALA A 236 1.96 3.02 19.88
N LEU A 237 3.28 2.89 19.87
CA LEU A 237 3.97 1.63 20.13
C LEU A 237 3.79 1.16 21.58
N GLN A 238 3.83 2.07 22.56
CA GLN A 238 3.51 1.73 23.96
C GLN A 238 2.07 1.20 24.10
N ILE A 239 1.11 1.78 23.40
CA ILE A 239 -0.27 1.29 23.35
C ILE A 239 -0.33 -0.10 22.70
N ALA A 240 0.47 -0.33 21.65
CA ALA A 240 0.53 -1.63 20.97
C ALA A 240 1.06 -2.73 21.89
N VAL A 241 2.10 -2.45 22.69
CA VAL A 241 2.60 -3.36 23.74
C VAL A 241 1.52 -3.64 24.79
N ALA A 242 0.90 -2.59 25.33
CA ALA A 242 -0.10 -2.74 26.39
C ALA A 242 -1.33 -3.58 25.98
N ASN A 243 -1.67 -3.56 24.69
CA ASN A 243 -2.81 -4.30 24.14
C ASN A 243 -2.42 -5.60 23.40
N GLY A 244 -1.14 -5.93 23.31
CA GLY A 244 -0.67 -7.12 22.61
C GLY A 244 -1.07 -7.10 21.13
N TYR A 245 -0.88 -5.96 20.43
CA TYR A 245 -1.24 -5.86 19.02
C TYR A 245 -0.36 -6.75 18.15
N THR A 246 -0.93 -7.22 17.05
CA THR A 246 -0.20 -8.01 16.07
C THR A 246 0.75 -7.12 15.28
N ALA A 247 2.00 -7.57 15.19
CA ALA A 247 3.01 -7.03 14.28
C ALA A 247 3.11 -7.96 13.06
N GLN A 248 3.27 -7.36 11.89
CA GLN A 248 3.39 -8.07 10.62
C GLN A 248 4.51 -7.47 9.78
N VAL A 249 5.35 -8.32 9.20
CA VAL A 249 6.34 -7.93 8.18
C VAL A 249 5.99 -8.62 6.88
N GLY A 250 5.92 -7.82 5.80
CA GLY A 250 5.40 -8.25 4.51
C GLY A 250 3.91 -7.97 4.35
N ASP A 251 3.45 -8.02 3.11
CA ASP A 251 2.07 -7.67 2.77
C ASP A 251 1.10 -8.81 3.03
N SER A 252 -0.12 -8.47 3.42
CA SER A 252 -1.22 -9.41 3.65
C SER A 252 -2.07 -9.68 2.41
N ILE A 253 -1.47 -9.63 1.22
CA ILE A 253 -2.16 -9.88 -0.05
C ILE A 253 -2.32 -11.40 -0.24
N ASP A 254 -3.52 -11.87 -0.51
CA ASP A 254 -3.80 -13.31 -0.78
C ASP A 254 -3.35 -13.77 -2.18
N ASN A 255 -2.34 -13.13 -2.76
CA ASN A 255 -1.85 -13.41 -4.11
C ASN A 255 -0.37 -13.79 -4.12
N ARG A 256 -0.04 -14.80 -4.93
CA ARG A 256 1.33 -15.29 -5.13
C ARG A 256 2.05 -14.45 -6.18
N GLY A 257 2.33 -13.17 -5.90
CA GLY A 257 3.07 -12.29 -6.80
C GLY A 257 4.53 -12.72 -7.04
N VAL A 258 5.27 -11.90 -7.74
CA VAL A 258 6.69 -12.12 -8.07
C VAL A 258 7.53 -12.54 -6.86
N PRO A 259 7.40 -11.92 -5.66
CA PRO A 259 8.21 -12.28 -4.50
C PRO A 259 8.04 -13.72 -4.04
N TYR A 260 6.84 -14.30 -4.15
CA TYR A 260 6.60 -15.71 -3.85
C TYR A 260 7.44 -16.63 -4.73
N TYR A 261 7.45 -16.41 -6.04
CA TYR A 261 8.21 -17.23 -6.97
C TYR A 261 9.71 -17.05 -6.80
N MET A 262 10.17 -15.85 -6.43
CA MET A 262 11.57 -15.60 -6.08
C MET A 262 11.99 -16.35 -4.82
N ALA A 263 11.15 -16.38 -3.79
CA ALA A 263 11.40 -17.14 -2.57
C ALA A 263 11.48 -18.66 -2.86
N GLN A 264 10.54 -19.19 -3.65
CA GLN A 264 10.55 -20.60 -4.08
C GLN A 264 11.81 -20.97 -4.89
N LEU A 265 12.25 -20.06 -5.77
CA LEU A 265 13.48 -20.26 -6.54
C LEU A 265 14.72 -20.32 -5.62
N ASN A 266 14.79 -19.46 -4.61
CA ASN A 266 15.88 -19.46 -3.64
C ASN A 266 15.90 -20.75 -2.79
N GLU A 267 14.73 -21.21 -2.33
CA GLU A 267 14.60 -22.46 -1.60
C GLU A 267 15.04 -23.66 -2.46
N PHE A 268 14.61 -23.68 -3.71
CA PHE A 268 15.05 -24.69 -4.67
C PHE A 268 16.57 -24.70 -4.83
N VAL A 269 17.21 -23.53 -4.99
CA VAL A 269 18.68 -23.42 -5.11
C VAL A 269 19.38 -23.94 -3.87
N ARG A 270 18.88 -23.61 -2.67
CA ARG A 270 19.46 -24.09 -1.40
C ARG A 270 19.40 -25.62 -1.25
N THR A 271 18.32 -26.22 -1.77
CA THR A 271 18.14 -27.68 -1.71
C THR A 271 19.17 -28.44 -2.57
N PHE A 272 19.72 -27.79 -3.61
CA PHE A 272 20.66 -28.38 -4.56
C PHE A 272 22.12 -27.88 -4.40
N ALA A 273 22.39 -27.01 -3.46
CA ALA A 273 23.73 -26.49 -3.16
C ALA A 273 24.34 -27.19 -1.96
#